data_88ae3af2cd51467efa17e41d65ced033
#
_entry.id   88ae3af2cd51467efa17e41d65ced033
#
_cell.length_a   1.000
_cell.length_b   1.000
_cell.length_c   1.000
_cell.angle_alpha   90.00
_cell.angle_beta   90.00
_cell.angle_gamma   90.00
#
_symmetry.space_group_name_H-M   'P 1'
#
loop_
_entity.id
_entity.type
_entity.pdbx_description
1 polymer ?
#
loop_
_entity_poly.entity_id
_entity_poly.type
_entity_poly.pdbx_seq_one_letter_code
_entity_poly.pdbx_strand_id
1 'polypeptide(L)'
;RDLHSFPTRRSSDLNEQIQKIHESTQDNQVDNVKAQAITAIKLINANAHKRQDAINILTNLAESKKSDIRANQDATTEEKNTAIQSIDDTLAQARNNINGANTNALVDENLEDGKQKLQRIVLSTQTKTQAKADIAQAIGQQRSTIDQNQNATTEEKQEALERLNQETNGVNDRIQAALANQN
;
A
#
# COMPACT_ATOMS: atom_id res chain seq x y z
N ARG A 1 16.89 20.63 3.52
CA ARG A 1 18.02 19.99 4.26
C ARG A 1 19.07 19.60 3.26
N ASP A 2 20.26 20.21 3.44
CA ASP A 2 21.38 20.23 2.51
C ASP A 2 21.84 18.83 2.07
N LEU A 3 21.51 18.48 0.84
CA LEU A 3 22.08 17.33 0.11
C LEU A 3 23.47 17.62 -0.50
N HIS A 4 24.02 18.81 -0.22
CA HIS A 4 25.28 19.29 -0.85
C HIS A 4 26.54 19.08 0.00
N SER A 5 26.44 18.51 1.21
CA SER A 5 27.59 18.42 2.11
C SER A 5 28.42 17.12 1.98
N PHE A 6 27.97 16.11 1.24
CA PHE A 6 28.67 14.83 1.17
C PHE A 6 29.82 14.73 0.17
N PRO A 7 29.81 15.38 -1.00
CA PRO A 7 30.99 15.36 -1.89
C PRO A 7 32.17 16.18 -1.36
N THR A 8 31.90 17.25 -0.62
CA THR A 8 32.93 18.20 -0.19
C THR A 8 33.83 17.68 0.93
N ARG A 9 33.34 16.86 1.86
CA ARG A 9 34.15 16.25 2.92
C ARG A 9 35.17 15.25 2.35
N ARG A 10 34.76 14.40 1.39
CA ARG A 10 35.66 13.39 0.81
C ARG A 10 36.75 14.00 -0.08
N SER A 11 36.44 15.08 -0.80
CA SER A 11 37.47 15.81 -1.58
C SER A 11 38.43 16.56 -0.67
N SER A 12 37.99 17.11 0.49
CA SER A 12 38.88 17.73 1.46
C SER A 12 39.83 16.73 2.10
N ASP A 13 39.34 15.51 2.44
CA ASP A 13 40.14 14.47 3.03
C ASP A 13 41.23 13.96 2.06
N LEU A 14 40.90 13.86 0.76
CA LEU A 14 41.85 13.48 -0.27
C LEU A 14 42.94 14.55 -0.48
N ASN A 15 42.52 15.82 -0.53
CA ASN A 15 43.44 16.96 -0.65
C ASN A 15 44.37 17.04 0.56
N GLU A 16 43.88 16.77 1.77
CA GLU A 16 44.68 16.73 2.98
C GLU A 16 45.76 15.61 2.90
N GLN A 17 45.40 14.43 2.39
CA GLN A 17 46.37 13.33 2.21
C GLN A 17 47.44 13.66 1.14
N ILE A 18 47.06 14.32 0.04
CA ILE A 18 48.00 14.77 -1.01
C ILE A 18 48.96 15.82 -0.40
N GLN A 19 48.47 16.74 0.40
CA GLN A 19 49.32 17.75 1.04
C GLN A 19 50.31 17.12 2.03
N LYS A 20 49.89 16.13 2.83
CA LYS A 20 50.78 15.37 3.71
C LYS A 20 51.90 14.63 2.95
N ILE A 21 51.65 14.15 1.74
CA ILE A 21 52.69 13.55 0.87
C ILE A 21 53.67 14.61 0.43
N HIS A 22 53.24 15.79 0.03
CA HIS A 22 54.10 16.90 -0.39
C HIS A 22 54.97 17.42 0.76
N GLU A 23 54.48 17.38 1.99
CA GLU A 23 55.19 17.84 3.19
C GLU A 23 56.15 16.76 3.76
N SER A 24 56.07 15.52 3.27
CA SER A 24 56.91 14.42 3.74
C SER A 24 58.36 14.55 3.24
N THR A 25 59.33 14.52 4.16
CA THR A 25 60.76 14.69 3.86
C THR A 25 61.58 13.40 3.92
N GLN A 26 60.94 12.28 4.32
CA GLN A 26 61.57 10.96 4.44
C GLN A 26 60.75 9.90 3.69
N ASP A 27 61.43 8.94 3.05
CA ASP A 27 60.80 7.90 2.24
C ASP A 27 59.77 7.07 3.00
N ASN A 28 60.04 6.72 4.25
CA ASN A 28 59.12 5.97 5.11
C ASN A 28 57.82 6.77 5.44
N GLN A 29 57.91 8.09 5.54
CA GLN A 29 56.75 8.95 5.75
C GLN A 29 55.89 8.99 4.49
N VAL A 30 56.52 9.07 3.31
CA VAL A 30 55.84 9.04 2.02
C VAL A 30 55.07 7.72 1.85
N ASP A 31 55.73 6.59 2.14
CA ASP A 31 55.08 5.27 2.04
C ASP A 31 53.90 5.09 3.01
N ASN A 32 54.02 5.60 4.24
CA ASN A 32 52.92 5.54 5.20
C ASN A 32 51.72 6.39 4.76
N VAL A 33 51.93 7.63 4.30
CA VAL A 33 50.87 8.50 3.82
C VAL A 33 50.24 7.93 2.56
N LYS A 34 51.01 7.38 1.63
CA LYS A 34 50.55 6.65 0.45
C LYS A 34 49.64 5.48 0.82
N ALA A 35 50.05 4.64 1.80
CA ALA A 35 49.24 3.50 2.24
C ALA A 35 47.90 3.94 2.86
N GLN A 36 47.92 5.01 3.68
CA GLN A 36 46.72 5.59 4.26
C GLN A 36 45.79 6.18 3.18
N ALA A 37 46.37 6.91 2.21
CA ALA A 37 45.61 7.48 1.10
C ALA A 37 44.97 6.37 0.22
N ILE A 38 45.70 5.31 -0.11
CA ILE A 38 45.16 4.17 -0.86
C ILE A 38 44.01 3.50 -0.09
N THR A 39 44.17 3.33 1.22
CA THR A 39 43.13 2.75 2.07
C THR A 39 41.87 3.65 2.08
N ALA A 40 42.04 4.95 2.26
CA ALA A 40 40.94 5.92 2.23
C ALA A 40 40.23 5.93 0.87
N ILE A 41 40.97 5.90 -0.23
CA ILE A 41 40.42 5.83 -1.59
C ILE A 41 39.60 4.55 -1.79
N LYS A 42 40.10 3.38 -1.34
CA LYS A 42 39.39 2.10 -1.45
C LYS A 42 38.10 2.02 -0.65
N LEU A 43 37.95 2.84 0.39
CA LEU A 43 36.72 2.95 1.20
C LEU A 43 35.65 3.86 0.57
N ILE A 44 35.98 4.57 -0.51
CA ILE A 44 35.01 5.41 -1.24
C ILE A 44 34.11 4.50 -2.08
N ASN A 45 32.94 4.22 -1.54
CA ASN A 45 31.91 3.46 -2.25
C ASN A 45 30.73 4.39 -2.64
N ALA A 46 30.11 4.09 -3.77
CA ALA A 46 28.86 4.76 -4.12
C ALA A 46 27.76 4.42 -3.09
N ASN A 47 27.07 5.45 -2.63
CA ASN A 47 25.91 5.24 -1.75
C ASN A 47 24.72 4.80 -2.59
N ALA A 48 24.24 3.57 -2.40
CA ALA A 48 23.17 2.95 -3.19
C ALA A 48 21.81 2.93 -2.46
N HIS A 49 21.61 3.78 -1.43
CA HIS A 49 20.39 3.71 -0.62
C HIS A 49 19.13 4.26 -1.31
N LYS A 50 19.26 5.19 -2.26
CA LYS A 50 18.12 5.91 -2.85
C LYS A 50 17.03 4.99 -3.40
N ARG A 51 17.38 3.96 -4.18
CA ARG A 51 16.41 2.99 -4.72
C ARG A 51 15.78 2.16 -3.62
N GLN A 52 16.58 1.70 -2.66
CA GLN A 52 16.09 0.90 -1.55
C GLN A 52 15.11 1.68 -0.67
N ASP A 53 15.41 2.94 -0.38
CA ASP A 53 14.54 3.82 0.40
C ASP A 53 13.19 4.04 -0.32
N ALA A 54 13.23 4.28 -1.64
CA ALA A 54 12.03 4.43 -2.45
C ALA A 54 11.17 3.13 -2.45
N ILE A 55 11.81 1.96 -2.60
CA ILE A 55 11.14 0.66 -2.55
C ILE A 55 10.52 0.41 -1.16
N ASN A 56 11.22 0.76 -0.09
CA ASN A 56 10.73 0.61 1.28
C ASN A 56 9.48 1.48 1.52
N ILE A 57 9.48 2.72 1.03
CA ILE A 57 8.32 3.62 1.12
C ILE A 57 7.10 3.01 0.43
N LEU A 58 7.25 2.50 -0.81
CA LEU A 58 6.15 1.88 -1.54
C LEU A 58 5.68 0.58 -0.87
N THR A 59 6.60 -0.20 -0.33
CA THR A 59 6.27 -1.45 0.37
C THR A 59 5.42 -1.16 1.60
N ASN A 60 5.82 -0.18 2.42
CA ASN A 60 5.08 0.20 3.62
C ASN A 60 3.68 0.73 3.26
N LEU A 61 3.57 1.54 2.20
CA LEU A 61 2.28 2.03 1.71
C LEU A 61 1.37 0.88 1.25
N ALA A 62 1.92 -0.06 0.49
CA ALA A 62 1.19 -1.24 -0.01
C ALA A 62 0.71 -2.13 1.15
N GLU A 63 1.57 -2.41 2.14
CA GLU A 63 1.19 -3.23 3.30
C GLU A 63 0.14 -2.55 4.17
N SER A 64 0.24 -1.24 4.41
CA SER A 64 -0.79 -0.48 5.11
C SER A 64 -2.14 -0.61 4.39
N LYS A 65 -2.16 -0.40 3.08
CA LYS A 65 -3.38 -0.49 2.27
C LYS A 65 -3.96 -1.91 2.26
N LYS A 66 -3.13 -2.95 2.17
CA LYS A 66 -3.59 -4.34 2.28
C LYS A 66 -4.17 -4.66 3.66
N SER A 67 -3.60 -4.08 4.72
CA SER A 67 -4.15 -4.21 6.08
C SER A 67 -5.55 -3.62 6.18
N ASP A 68 -5.75 -2.41 5.64
CA ASP A 68 -7.06 -1.75 5.62
C ASP A 68 -8.10 -2.56 4.83
N ILE A 69 -7.69 -3.12 3.68
CA ILE A 69 -8.55 -4.00 2.87
C ILE A 69 -8.93 -5.26 3.63
N ARG A 70 -8.00 -5.92 4.29
CA ARG A 70 -8.29 -7.14 5.08
C ARG A 70 -9.24 -6.85 6.23
N ALA A 71 -9.10 -5.69 6.88
CA ALA A 71 -9.94 -5.28 8.00
C ALA A 71 -11.36 -4.84 7.57
N ASN A 72 -11.58 -4.56 6.28
CA ASN A 72 -12.88 -4.12 5.78
C ASN A 72 -13.92 -5.23 5.93
N GLN A 73 -15.05 -4.95 6.56
CA GLN A 73 -16.12 -5.93 6.79
C GLN A 73 -17.24 -5.86 5.74
N ASP A 74 -17.18 -4.88 4.85
CA ASP A 74 -18.19 -4.66 3.83
C ASP A 74 -17.85 -5.28 2.46
N ALA A 75 -16.62 -5.75 2.26
CA ALA A 75 -16.18 -6.43 1.07
C ALA A 75 -16.20 -7.96 1.23
N THR A 76 -16.46 -8.67 0.14
CA THR A 76 -16.29 -10.13 0.08
C THR A 76 -14.82 -10.52 0.03
N THR A 77 -14.52 -11.79 0.30
CA THR A 77 -13.16 -12.34 0.19
C THR A 77 -12.61 -12.18 -1.23
N GLU A 78 -13.44 -12.38 -2.26
CA GLU A 78 -13.07 -12.23 -3.66
C GLU A 78 -12.73 -10.76 -3.99
N GLU A 79 -13.54 -9.80 -3.51
CA GLU A 79 -13.29 -8.38 -3.69
C GLU A 79 -11.98 -7.95 -3.01
N LYS A 80 -11.73 -8.44 -1.78
CA LYS A 80 -10.47 -8.21 -1.06
C LYS A 80 -9.28 -8.79 -1.81
N ASN A 81 -9.36 -10.04 -2.25
CA ASN A 81 -8.29 -10.71 -2.95
C ASN A 81 -7.97 -9.99 -4.27
N THR A 82 -8.97 -9.56 -5.02
CA THR A 82 -8.80 -8.80 -6.26
C THR A 82 -8.07 -7.47 -6.00
N ALA A 83 -8.45 -6.74 -4.96
CA ALA A 83 -7.81 -5.48 -4.61
C ALA A 83 -6.36 -5.71 -4.12
N ILE A 84 -6.11 -6.74 -3.31
CA ILE A 84 -4.77 -7.11 -2.82
C ILE A 84 -3.87 -7.51 -3.99
N GLN A 85 -4.36 -8.32 -4.92
CA GLN A 85 -3.61 -8.69 -6.12
C GLN A 85 -3.23 -7.46 -6.95
N SER A 86 -4.15 -6.52 -7.13
CA SER A 86 -3.87 -5.25 -7.85
C SER A 86 -2.79 -4.42 -7.14
N ILE A 87 -2.74 -4.44 -5.80
CA ILE A 87 -1.68 -3.78 -5.03
C ILE A 87 -0.33 -4.48 -5.27
N ASP A 88 -0.29 -5.82 -5.21
CA ASP A 88 0.93 -6.59 -5.40
C ASP A 88 1.51 -6.41 -6.80
N ASP A 89 0.67 -6.44 -7.83
CA ASP A 89 1.07 -6.22 -9.22
C ASP A 89 1.61 -4.79 -9.43
N THR A 90 0.93 -3.80 -8.86
CA THR A 90 1.37 -2.39 -8.92
C THR A 90 2.69 -2.19 -8.20
N LEU A 91 2.88 -2.79 -7.02
CA LEU A 91 4.13 -2.72 -6.27
C LEU A 91 5.28 -3.39 -7.03
N ALA A 92 5.03 -4.56 -7.62
CA ALA A 92 6.03 -5.27 -8.41
C ALA A 92 6.49 -4.44 -9.62
N GLN A 93 5.55 -3.83 -10.34
CA GLN A 93 5.87 -2.94 -11.47
C GLN A 93 6.65 -1.70 -11.03
N ALA A 94 6.22 -1.05 -9.96
CA ALA A 94 6.92 0.13 -9.42
C ALA A 94 8.35 -0.20 -8.96
N ARG A 95 8.57 -1.35 -8.33
CA ARG A 95 9.92 -1.84 -7.96
C ARG A 95 10.80 -2.05 -9.19
N ASN A 96 10.27 -2.64 -10.26
CA ASN A 96 11.01 -2.84 -11.49
C ASN A 96 11.42 -1.49 -12.11
N ASN A 97 10.51 -0.51 -12.15
CA ASN A 97 10.78 0.83 -12.66
C ASN A 97 11.86 1.54 -11.82
N ILE A 98 11.78 1.48 -10.48
CA ILE A 98 12.79 2.05 -9.57
C ILE A 98 14.14 1.38 -9.76
N ASN A 99 14.19 0.06 -9.88
CA ASN A 99 15.44 -0.68 -10.08
C ASN A 99 16.09 -0.35 -11.45
N GLY A 100 15.29 -0.10 -12.48
CA GLY A 100 15.75 0.33 -13.79
C GLY A 100 16.16 1.81 -13.90
N ALA A 101 15.81 2.64 -12.91
CA ALA A 101 16.13 4.07 -12.91
C ALA A 101 17.65 4.30 -12.78
N ASN A 102 18.25 5.08 -13.67
CA ASN A 102 19.68 5.37 -13.69
C ASN A 102 20.05 6.72 -13.09
N THR A 103 19.07 7.54 -12.70
CA THR A 103 19.26 8.83 -12.01
C THR A 103 18.38 8.91 -10.75
N ASN A 104 18.79 9.74 -9.79
CA ASN A 104 17.97 10.01 -8.59
C ASN A 104 16.62 10.66 -8.95
N ALA A 105 16.61 11.56 -9.94
CA ALA A 105 15.38 12.19 -10.40
C ALA A 105 14.38 11.15 -10.94
N LEU A 106 14.84 10.17 -11.72
CA LEU A 106 14.00 9.10 -12.23
C LEU A 106 13.53 8.14 -11.13
N VAL A 107 14.34 7.94 -10.08
CA VAL A 107 13.89 7.18 -8.89
C VAL A 107 12.76 7.92 -8.18
N ASP A 108 12.87 9.24 -8.02
CA ASP A 108 11.83 10.05 -7.37
C ASP A 108 10.54 10.09 -8.20
N GLU A 109 10.64 10.22 -9.51
CA GLU A 109 9.50 10.16 -10.44
C GLU A 109 8.79 8.81 -10.37
N ASN A 110 9.52 7.70 -10.44
CA ASN A 110 8.96 6.35 -10.34
C ASN A 110 8.36 6.06 -8.96
N LEU A 111 8.92 6.61 -7.89
CA LEU A 111 8.37 6.53 -6.55
C LEU A 111 7.02 7.25 -6.48
N GLU A 112 6.92 8.45 -7.03
CA GLU A 112 5.69 9.23 -7.00
C GLU A 112 4.59 8.60 -7.87
N ASP A 113 4.95 8.12 -9.08
CA ASP A 113 4.04 7.35 -9.93
C ASP A 113 3.51 6.09 -9.21
N GLY A 114 4.41 5.35 -8.55
CA GLY A 114 4.03 4.17 -7.76
C GLY A 114 3.07 4.49 -6.62
N LYS A 115 3.30 5.57 -5.87
CA LYS A 115 2.38 6.04 -4.82
C LYS A 115 1.00 6.37 -5.39
N GLN A 116 0.95 7.14 -6.47
CA GLN A 116 -0.32 7.54 -7.10
C GLN A 116 -1.09 6.31 -7.60
N LYS A 117 -0.42 5.35 -8.23
CA LYS A 117 -1.06 4.12 -8.69
C LYS A 117 -1.60 3.29 -7.52
N LEU A 118 -0.83 3.11 -6.46
CA LEU A 118 -1.29 2.42 -5.26
C LEU A 118 -2.50 3.12 -4.62
N GLN A 119 -2.50 4.46 -4.55
CA GLN A 119 -3.61 5.24 -3.99
C GLN A 119 -4.90 5.07 -4.78
N ARG A 120 -4.84 4.95 -6.11
CA ARG A 120 -6.00 4.80 -7.00
C ARG A 120 -6.68 3.43 -6.89
N ILE A 121 -6.04 2.42 -6.31
CA ILE A 121 -6.67 1.12 -6.12
C ILE A 121 -7.77 1.26 -5.07
N VAL A 122 -9.00 0.99 -5.45
CA VAL A 122 -10.19 1.06 -4.60
C VAL A 122 -10.70 -0.35 -4.32
N LEU A 123 -11.05 -0.62 -3.07
CA LEU A 123 -11.74 -1.85 -2.69
C LEU A 123 -13.21 -1.76 -3.15
N SER A 124 -13.67 -2.74 -3.92
CA SER A 124 -15.09 -2.91 -4.22
C SER A 124 -15.83 -3.48 -3.00
N THR A 125 -17.03 -2.96 -2.75
CA THR A 125 -17.99 -3.52 -1.77
C THR A 125 -19.35 -3.74 -2.44
N GLN A 126 -19.34 -3.88 -3.76
CA GLN A 126 -20.56 -3.83 -4.57
C GLN A 126 -21.45 -5.05 -4.38
N THR A 127 -20.85 -6.22 -4.20
CA THR A 127 -21.58 -7.50 -4.03
C THR A 127 -22.55 -7.44 -2.85
N LYS A 128 -22.07 -7.00 -1.70
CA LYS A 128 -22.88 -6.87 -0.49
C LYS A 128 -23.89 -5.75 -0.59
N THR A 129 -23.50 -4.63 -1.16
CA THR A 129 -24.37 -3.48 -1.36
C THR A 129 -25.54 -3.88 -2.27
N GLN A 130 -25.30 -4.60 -3.36
CA GLN A 130 -26.32 -5.09 -4.27
C GLN A 130 -27.25 -6.10 -3.57
N ALA A 131 -26.70 -7.06 -2.85
CA ALA A 131 -27.51 -8.04 -2.12
C ALA A 131 -28.47 -7.37 -1.10
N LYS A 132 -28.02 -6.36 -0.39
CA LYS A 132 -28.86 -5.58 0.53
C LYS A 132 -29.97 -4.83 -0.22
N ALA A 133 -29.65 -4.25 -1.37
CA ALA A 133 -30.61 -3.54 -2.20
C ALA A 133 -31.70 -4.48 -2.76
N ASP A 134 -31.30 -5.66 -3.25
CA ASP A 134 -32.21 -6.67 -3.78
C ASP A 134 -33.17 -7.19 -2.69
N ILE A 135 -32.65 -7.40 -1.48
CA ILE A 135 -33.48 -7.80 -0.32
C ILE A 135 -34.45 -6.69 0.06
N ALA A 136 -33.99 -5.43 0.12
CA ALA A 136 -34.85 -4.30 0.44
C ALA A 136 -36.00 -4.15 -0.59
N GLN A 137 -35.67 -4.37 -1.87
CA GLN A 137 -36.70 -4.37 -2.93
C GLN A 137 -37.70 -5.51 -2.74
N ALA A 138 -37.24 -6.74 -2.48
CA ALA A 138 -38.12 -7.89 -2.25
C ALA A 138 -39.05 -7.67 -1.04
N ILE A 139 -38.52 -7.10 0.04
CA ILE A 139 -39.29 -6.74 1.25
C ILE A 139 -40.39 -5.72 0.90
N GLY A 140 -40.03 -4.67 0.14
CA GLY A 140 -40.98 -3.65 -0.29
C GLY A 140 -42.14 -4.24 -1.14
N GLN A 141 -41.79 -5.13 -2.06
CA GLN A 141 -42.78 -5.83 -2.90
C GLN A 141 -43.68 -6.72 -2.04
N GLN A 142 -43.12 -7.51 -1.12
CA GLN A 142 -43.89 -8.42 -0.29
C GLN A 142 -44.80 -7.66 0.69
N ARG A 143 -44.35 -6.56 1.25
CA ARG A 143 -45.15 -5.68 2.10
C ARG A 143 -46.36 -5.16 1.33
N SER A 144 -46.14 -4.65 0.12
CA SER A 144 -47.23 -4.20 -0.74
C SER A 144 -48.25 -5.31 -1.08
N THR A 145 -47.74 -6.52 -1.33
CA THR A 145 -48.59 -7.72 -1.59
C THR A 145 -49.47 -8.04 -0.38
N ILE A 146 -48.93 -8.00 0.83
CA ILE A 146 -49.66 -8.25 2.08
C ILE A 146 -50.73 -7.17 2.28
N ASP A 147 -50.35 -5.90 2.14
CA ASP A 147 -51.28 -4.78 2.35
C ASP A 147 -52.45 -4.79 1.35
N GLN A 148 -52.21 -5.16 0.09
CA GLN A 148 -53.18 -5.19 -0.98
C GLN A 148 -54.06 -6.46 -0.99
N ASN A 149 -53.77 -7.46 -0.15
CA ASN A 149 -54.58 -8.69 -0.10
C ASN A 149 -55.99 -8.39 0.49
N GLN A 150 -56.98 -8.38 -0.37
CA GLN A 150 -58.37 -8.12 0.03
C GLN A 150 -59.07 -9.29 0.73
N ASN A 151 -58.47 -10.48 0.69
CA ASN A 151 -59.04 -11.68 1.31
C ASN A 151 -58.52 -11.90 2.73
N ALA A 152 -57.55 -11.11 3.20
CA ALA A 152 -56.98 -11.22 4.52
C ALA A 152 -57.55 -10.16 5.47
N THR A 153 -57.80 -10.56 6.73
CA THR A 153 -58.19 -9.65 7.79
C THR A 153 -57.05 -8.72 8.19
N THR A 154 -57.35 -7.67 8.92
CA THR A 154 -56.33 -6.73 9.44
C THR A 154 -55.32 -7.44 10.33
N GLU A 155 -55.77 -8.36 11.18
CA GLU A 155 -54.95 -9.15 12.13
C GLU A 155 -54.02 -10.09 11.36
N GLU A 156 -54.53 -10.78 10.33
CA GLU A 156 -53.73 -11.67 9.47
C GLU A 156 -52.65 -10.91 8.71
N LYS A 157 -52.96 -9.70 8.21
CA LYS A 157 -51.96 -8.83 7.58
C LYS A 157 -50.88 -8.39 8.58
N GLN A 158 -51.28 -8.02 9.78
CA GLN A 158 -50.33 -7.59 10.83
C GLN A 158 -49.40 -8.73 11.23
N GLU A 159 -49.92 -9.94 11.43
CA GLU A 159 -49.12 -11.12 11.70
C GLU A 159 -48.11 -11.39 10.57
N ALA A 160 -48.56 -11.30 9.32
CA ALA A 160 -47.69 -11.51 8.16
C ALA A 160 -46.56 -10.44 8.07
N LEU A 161 -46.87 -9.18 8.37
CA LEU A 161 -45.89 -8.09 8.41
C LEU A 161 -44.86 -8.27 9.56
N GLU A 162 -45.29 -8.74 10.72
CA GLU A 162 -44.40 -9.07 11.84
C GLU A 162 -43.44 -10.18 11.46
N ARG A 163 -43.91 -11.27 10.84
CA ARG A 163 -43.07 -12.36 10.32
C ARG A 163 -42.12 -11.87 9.25
N LEU A 164 -42.56 -11.01 8.31
CA LEU A 164 -41.69 -10.39 7.32
C LEU A 164 -40.57 -9.58 7.96
N ASN A 165 -40.83 -8.82 9.02
CA ASN A 165 -39.84 -8.06 9.74
C ASN A 165 -38.83 -8.96 10.48
N GLN A 166 -39.29 -10.06 11.10
CA GLN A 166 -38.41 -11.02 11.76
C GLN A 166 -37.47 -11.70 10.77
N GLU A 167 -37.96 -12.17 9.63
CA GLU A 167 -37.14 -12.74 8.57
C GLU A 167 -36.13 -11.72 8.01
N THR A 168 -36.54 -10.47 7.83
CA THR A 168 -35.66 -9.40 7.36
C THR A 168 -34.46 -9.21 8.29
N ASN A 169 -34.70 -9.14 9.59
CA ASN A 169 -33.63 -9.01 10.59
C ASN A 169 -32.68 -10.21 10.54
N GLY A 170 -33.23 -11.43 10.50
CA GLY A 170 -32.44 -12.65 10.39
C GLY A 170 -31.61 -12.75 9.11
N VAL A 171 -32.11 -12.25 7.99
CA VAL A 171 -31.36 -12.21 6.71
C VAL A 171 -30.22 -11.20 6.78
N ASN A 172 -30.45 -10.00 7.31
CA ASN A 172 -29.41 -8.99 7.46
C ASN A 172 -28.29 -9.46 8.37
N ASP A 173 -28.60 -10.13 9.48
CA ASP A 173 -27.63 -10.70 10.40
C ASP A 173 -26.80 -11.81 9.73
N ARG A 174 -27.45 -12.68 8.93
CA ARG A 174 -26.75 -13.73 8.15
C ARG A 174 -25.83 -13.16 7.09
N ILE A 175 -26.21 -12.09 6.38
CA ILE A 175 -25.34 -11.42 5.42
C ILE A 175 -24.15 -10.81 6.12
N GLN A 176 -24.36 -10.17 7.27
CA GLN A 176 -23.26 -9.60 8.04
C GLN A 176 -22.32 -10.69 8.56
N ALA A 177 -22.85 -11.77 9.10
CA ALA A 177 -22.08 -12.90 9.63
C ALA A 177 -21.30 -13.66 8.55
N ALA A 178 -21.88 -13.86 7.35
CA ALA A 178 -21.23 -14.54 6.23
C ALA A 178 -19.95 -13.86 5.75
N LEU A 179 -19.79 -12.55 6.05
CA LEU A 179 -18.61 -11.77 5.72
C LEU A 179 -17.54 -11.77 6.82
N ALA A 180 -17.95 -12.11 8.05
CA ALA A 180 -17.04 -12.21 9.19
C ALA A 180 -16.35 -13.58 9.28
N ASN A 181 -16.93 -14.61 8.68
CA ASN A 181 -16.47 -16.02 8.83
C ASN A 181 -15.55 -16.49 7.71
N GLN A 182 -15.18 -15.63 6.75
CA GLN A 182 -14.26 -15.99 5.66
C GLN A 182 -12.86 -15.38 5.84
N ASN A 183 -12.33 -15.46 7.07
CA ASN A 183 -10.91 -15.17 7.35
C ASN A 183 -10.09 -16.46 7.23
#